data_1d4be4ce4c0f47f9e1871a2e9a8b5e52
#
_entry.id   1d4be4ce4c0f47f9e1871a2e9a8b5e52
#
_cell.length_a   1.000
_cell.length_b   1.000
_cell.length_c   1.000
_cell.angle_alpha   90.00
_cell.angle_beta   90.00
_cell.angle_gamma   90.00
#
_symmetry.space_group_name_H-M   'P 1'
#
loop_
_entity.id
_entity.type
_entity.pdbx_description
1 polymer ?
#
loop_
_entity_poly.entity_id
_entity_poly.type
_entity_poly.pdbx_seq_one_letter_code
_entity_poly.pdbx_strand_id
1 'polypeptide(L)'
;MKKKILTVLVTAALAAATLASCGKQNDTITVVSREDGSGTRGAFTELCGIMEDDKDNTVSSAEVTNSTAVMLTTVAGNAASIGYVSVGSLNDSVKALEVDGVAPSVDTVADGSYSISRPFNLVTRDGEALSDAAQDFFNYIMSTDAADVISKEGYVAQGTESYTSNGAKGSVVVAGSSSVTPVMTKLKEAYADINPDVSVDVQQSDSTT
;
A
#
# COMPACT_ATOMS: atom_id res chain seq x y z
N MET A 1 -44.26 25.21 -42.11
CA MET A 1 -43.00 24.48 -42.33
C MET A 1 -41.77 25.24 -41.79
N LYS A 2 -41.59 26.55 -42.03
CA LYS A 2 -40.41 27.35 -41.59
C LYS A 2 -40.18 27.38 -40.07
N LYS A 3 -41.24 27.41 -39.23
CA LYS A 3 -41.12 27.41 -37.76
C LYS A 3 -40.64 26.06 -37.20
N LYS A 4 -41.00 24.93 -37.78
CA LYS A 4 -40.54 23.57 -37.35
C LYS A 4 -39.08 23.32 -37.72
N ILE A 5 -38.62 23.86 -38.84
CA ILE A 5 -37.21 23.76 -39.26
C ILE A 5 -36.30 24.57 -38.33
N LEU A 6 -36.77 25.75 -37.89
CA LEU A 6 -36.00 26.61 -36.96
C LEU A 6 -35.86 25.96 -35.58
N THR A 7 -36.91 25.27 -35.09
CA THR A 7 -36.87 24.56 -33.80
C THR A 7 -35.91 23.39 -33.82
N VAL A 8 -35.86 22.62 -34.91
CA VAL A 8 -34.96 21.48 -35.08
C VAL A 8 -33.48 21.95 -35.17
N LEU A 9 -33.22 23.07 -35.84
CA LEU A 9 -31.85 23.64 -35.92
C LEU A 9 -31.35 24.19 -34.58
N VAL A 10 -32.22 24.78 -33.76
CA VAL A 10 -31.84 25.29 -32.44
C VAL A 10 -31.59 24.15 -31.46
N THR A 11 -32.39 23.05 -31.51
CA THR A 11 -32.15 21.87 -30.65
C THR A 11 -30.88 21.11 -31.06
N ALA A 12 -30.56 21.04 -32.35
CA ALA A 12 -29.30 20.43 -32.82
C ALA A 12 -28.06 21.26 -32.41
N ALA A 13 -28.15 22.59 -32.42
CA ALA A 13 -27.07 23.48 -31.98
C ALA A 13 -26.84 23.42 -30.47
N LEU A 14 -27.88 23.27 -29.63
CA LEU A 14 -27.75 23.04 -28.20
C LEU A 14 -27.11 21.67 -27.87
N ALA A 15 -27.52 20.63 -28.61
CA ALA A 15 -26.94 19.28 -28.43
C ALA A 15 -25.45 19.22 -28.83
N ALA A 16 -25.03 19.97 -29.86
CA ALA A 16 -23.64 20.06 -30.26
C ALA A 16 -22.77 20.85 -29.26
N ALA A 17 -23.33 21.83 -28.55
CA ALA A 17 -22.63 22.61 -27.54
C ALA A 17 -22.30 21.80 -26.25
N THR A 18 -23.10 20.76 -25.94
CA THR A 18 -22.86 19.90 -24.78
C THR A 18 -21.78 18.83 -25.03
N LEU A 19 -21.43 18.54 -26.28
CA LEU A 19 -20.38 17.59 -26.64
C LEU A 19 -18.97 18.25 -26.71
N ALA A 20 -18.89 19.59 -26.67
CA ALA A 20 -17.62 20.32 -26.67
C ALA A 20 -17.04 20.57 -25.28
N SER A 21 -17.69 20.05 -24.21
CA SER A 21 -17.09 20.00 -22.87
C SER A 21 -16.20 18.75 -22.72
N CYS A 22 -15.34 18.48 -23.69
CA CYS A 22 -14.12 17.73 -23.44
C CYS A 22 -13.27 18.60 -22.54
N GLY A 23 -13.22 18.23 -21.27
CA GLY A 23 -12.51 18.96 -20.26
C GLY A 23 -11.09 19.31 -20.73
N LYS A 24 -10.68 20.55 -20.52
CA LYS A 24 -9.28 20.90 -20.53
C LYS A 24 -8.58 19.86 -19.65
N GLN A 25 -7.77 19.02 -20.26
CA GLN A 25 -6.85 18.17 -19.53
C GLN A 25 -6.02 19.15 -18.69
N ASN A 26 -6.17 19.09 -17.39
CA ASN A 26 -5.31 19.90 -16.52
C ASN A 26 -3.88 19.45 -16.78
N ASP A 27 -3.04 20.33 -17.29
CA ASP A 27 -1.61 20.07 -17.47
C ASP A 27 -0.87 19.93 -16.12
N THR A 28 -1.59 20.00 -15.01
CA THR A 28 -1.05 19.96 -13.65
C THR A 28 -1.25 18.55 -13.08
N ILE A 29 -0.13 17.92 -12.70
CA ILE A 29 -0.16 16.64 -11.99
C ILE A 29 -0.62 16.87 -10.55
N THR A 30 -1.64 16.14 -10.12
CA THR A 30 -2.06 16.07 -8.73
C THR A 30 -1.20 15.03 -8.00
N VAL A 31 -0.41 15.47 -7.04
CA VAL A 31 0.38 14.58 -6.18
C VAL A 31 -0.48 14.15 -5.00
N VAL A 32 -0.57 12.85 -4.77
CA VAL A 32 -1.23 12.27 -3.59
C VAL A 32 -0.16 11.65 -2.71
N SER A 33 -0.06 12.10 -1.47
CA SER A 33 0.94 11.67 -0.50
C SER A 33 0.30 11.00 0.71
N ARG A 34 1.12 10.37 1.52
CA ARG A 34 0.71 9.82 2.81
C ARG A 34 0.93 10.85 3.93
N GLU A 35 0.28 10.62 5.04
CA GLU A 35 0.38 11.39 6.28
C GLU A 35 1.79 11.38 6.86
N ASP A 36 2.08 12.36 7.72
CA ASP A 36 3.30 12.35 8.53
C ASP A 36 3.31 11.11 9.44
N GLY A 37 4.48 10.52 9.64
CA GLY A 37 4.64 9.27 10.38
C GLY A 37 4.31 8.00 9.58
N SER A 38 3.83 8.12 8.32
CA SER A 38 3.68 6.96 7.44
C SER A 38 5.03 6.37 7.07
N GLY A 39 5.27 5.11 7.44
CA GLY A 39 6.48 4.41 7.02
C GLY A 39 6.61 4.25 5.50
N THR A 40 5.48 4.21 4.76
CA THR A 40 5.49 4.20 3.29
C THR A 40 5.93 5.55 2.72
N ARG A 41 5.51 6.68 3.35
CA ARG A 41 5.98 8.02 2.98
C ARG A 41 7.48 8.16 3.23
N GLY A 42 7.95 7.80 4.43
CA GLY A 42 9.37 7.88 4.76
C GLY A 42 10.22 7.10 3.76
N ALA A 43 9.86 5.84 3.47
CA ALA A 43 10.56 5.05 2.46
C ALA A 43 10.58 5.69 1.08
N PHE A 44 9.44 6.14 0.61
CA PHE A 44 9.33 6.73 -0.72
C PHE A 44 10.16 8.02 -0.83
N THR A 45 10.05 8.91 0.15
CA THR A 45 10.77 10.19 0.13
C THR A 45 12.28 10.02 0.26
N GLU A 46 12.74 9.08 1.08
CA GLU A 46 14.16 8.73 1.22
C GLU A 46 14.72 8.08 -0.06
N LEU A 47 14.08 7.01 -0.55
CA LEU A 47 14.56 6.25 -1.70
C LEU A 47 14.49 7.04 -3.01
N CYS A 48 13.56 7.97 -3.15
CA CYS A 48 13.43 8.84 -4.32
C CYS A 48 14.21 10.15 -4.19
N GLY A 49 14.98 10.37 -3.10
CA GLY A 49 15.75 11.60 -2.90
C GLY A 49 14.89 12.85 -2.71
N ILE A 50 13.66 12.69 -2.22
CA ILE A 50 12.77 13.81 -1.87
C ILE A 50 13.09 14.32 -0.47
N MET A 51 13.57 13.42 0.40
CA MET A 51 14.11 13.76 1.72
C MET A 51 15.56 14.23 1.59
N GLU A 52 15.86 15.46 1.97
CA GLU A 52 17.20 16.06 1.98
C GLU A 52 17.44 16.76 3.31
N ASP A 53 18.55 16.49 3.98
CA ASP A 53 18.93 17.12 5.25
C ASP A 53 17.80 17.09 6.30
N ASP A 54 17.17 15.93 6.48
CA ASP A 54 16.00 15.71 7.35
C ASP A 54 14.77 16.56 7.00
N LYS A 55 14.75 17.15 5.81
CA LYS A 55 13.61 17.93 5.30
C LYS A 55 12.89 17.18 4.19
N ASP A 56 11.60 16.92 4.39
CA ASP A 56 10.71 16.40 3.36
C ASP A 56 10.33 17.52 2.37
N ASN A 57 10.76 17.39 1.12
CA ASN A 57 10.50 18.31 0.04
C ASN A 57 9.24 17.95 -0.78
N THR A 58 8.37 17.08 -0.27
CA THR A 58 7.05 16.84 -0.88
C THR A 58 6.33 18.18 -1.11
N VAL A 59 5.80 18.37 -2.31
CA VAL A 59 5.13 19.63 -2.66
C VAL A 59 3.98 19.94 -1.70
N SER A 60 3.88 21.18 -1.26
CA SER A 60 2.87 21.60 -0.26
C SER A 60 1.42 21.51 -0.77
N SER A 61 1.23 21.39 -2.09
CA SER A 61 -0.09 21.18 -2.72
C SER A 61 -0.48 19.70 -2.81
N ALA A 62 0.33 18.77 -2.30
CA ALA A 62 -0.02 17.36 -2.30
C ALA A 62 -1.27 17.10 -1.45
N GLU A 63 -2.18 16.30 -2.00
CA GLU A 63 -3.32 15.76 -1.25
C GLU A 63 -2.80 14.68 -0.29
N VAL A 64 -3.13 14.80 1.01
CA VAL A 64 -2.62 13.89 2.04
C VAL A 64 -3.72 12.93 2.50
N THR A 65 -3.39 11.64 2.57
CA THR A 65 -4.28 10.60 3.09
C THR A 65 -3.55 9.67 4.06
N ASN A 66 -4.26 9.17 5.07
CA ASN A 66 -3.78 8.15 6.01
C ASN A 66 -4.23 6.72 5.65
N SER A 67 -4.75 6.51 4.45
CA SER A 67 -5.28 5.22 4.01
C SER A 67 -4.75 4.83 2.64
N THR A 68 -4.18 3.63 2.54
CA THR A 68 -3.77 3.02 1.27
C THR A 68 -4.95 2.86 0.30
N ALA A 69 -6.13 2.49 0.80
CA ALA A 69 -7.34 2.34 -0.02
C ALA A 69 -7.81 3.69 -0.58
N VAL A 70 -7.75 4.77 0.23
CA VAL A 70 -8.08 6.13 -0.24
C VAL A 70 -7.05 6.61 -1.27
N MET A 71 -5.76 6.34 -1.07
CA MET A 71 -4.71 6.63 -2.07
C MET A 71 -5.07 6.02 -3.43
N LEU A 72 -5.35 4.72 -3.48
CA LEU A 72 -5.72 4.01 -4.71
C LEU A 72 -6.98 4.60 -5.35
N THR A 73 -8.02 4.86 -4.56
CA THR A 73 -9.29 5.42 -5.07
C THR A 73 -9.10 6.84 -5.63
N THR A 74 -8.31 7.66 -4.97
CA THR A 74 -8.01 9.04 -5.43
C THR A 74 -7.26 9.02 -6.75
N VAL A 75 -6.22 8.18 -6.87
CA VAL A 75 -5.44 8.04 -8.11
C VAL A 75 -6.30 7.44 -9.23
N ALA A 76 -7.10 6.42 -8.95
CA ALA A 76 -8.01 5.83 -9.94
C ALA A 76 -9.07 6.82 -10.44
N GLY A 77 -9.51 7.75 -9.61
CA GLY A 77 -10.51 8.77 -9.94
C GLY A 77 -10.01 9.97 -10.72
N ASN A 78 -8.69 10.15 -10.85
CA ASN A 78 -8.08 11.31 -11.51
C ASN A 78 -6.89 10.90 -12.39
N ALA A 79 -7.11 10.89 -13.70
CA ALA A 79 -6.08 10.51 -14.68
C ALA A 79 -4.81 11.40 -14.68
N ALA A 80 -4.87 12.58 -14.06
CA ALA A 80 -3.73 13.47 -13.89
C ALA A 80 -3.06 13.34 -12.52
N SER A 81 -3.38 12.31 -11.73
CA SER A 81 -2.80 12.11 -10.40
C SER A 81 -1.71 11.04 -10.39
N ILE A 82 -0.80 11.19 -9.44
CA ILE A 82 0.24 10.22 -9.10
C ILE A 82 0.27 10.02 -7.58
N GLY A 83 0.49 8.80 -7.15
CA GLY A 83 0.64 8.43 -5.73
C GLY A 83 1.58 7.25 -5.58
N TYR A 84 1.76 6.76 -4.36
CA TYR A 84 2.61 5.62 -4.06
C TYR A 84 1.97 4.71 -3.01
N VAL A 85 2.14 3.41 -3.21
CA VAL A 85 1.67 2.35 -2.30
C VAL A 85 2.68 1.21 -2.29
N SER A 86 2.58 0.30 -1.34
CA SER A 86 3.36 -0.94 -1.40
C SER A 86 2.90 -1.85 -2.54
N VAL A 87 3.81 -2.67 -3.08
CA VAL A 87 3.52 -3.60 -4.19
C VAL A 87 2.34 -4.51 -3.85
N GLY A 88 2.30 -5.06 -2.63
CA GLY A 88 1.19 -5.91 -2.18
C GLY A 88 -0.17 -5.21 -2.04
N SER A 89 -0.22 -3.89 -2.16
CA SER A 89 -1.47 -3.12 -2.17
C SER A 89 -1.94 -2.74 -3.58
N LEU A 90 -1.13 -2.98 -4.62
CA LEU A 90 -1.50 -2.68 -6.00
C LEU A 90 -2.69 -3.53 -6.45
N ASN A 91 -3.53 -2.94 -7.30
CA ASN A 91 -4.64 -3.62 -7.96
C ASN A 91 -4.91 -3.01 -9.35
N ASP A 92 -5.80 -3.61 -10.10
CA ASP A 92 -6.10 -3.24 -11.49
C ASP A 92 -6.82 -1.88 -11.64
N SER A 93 -7.15 -1.17 -10.55
CA SER A 93 -7.77 0.15 -10.60
C SER A 93 -6.79 1.26 -10.97
N VAL A 94 -5.48 1.02 -10.84
CA VAL A 94 -4.41 1.97 -11.11
C VAL A 94 -3.34 1.35 -12.00
N LYS A 95 -2.59 2.20 -12.69
CA LYS A 95 -1.42 1.77 -13.46
C LYS A 95 -0.16 1.88 -12.60
N ALA A 96 0.52 0.76 -12.36
CA ALA A 96 1.86 0.79 -11.81
C ALA A 96 2.86 1.39 -12.80
N LEU A 97 3.76 2.25 -12.32
CA LEU A 97 4.81 2.84 -13.12
C LEU A 97 6.11 2.05 -12.95
N GLU A 98 6.87 1.95 -14.03
CA GLU A 98 8.23 1.45 -13.98
C GLU A 98 9.16 2.50 -13.34
N VAL A 99 10.14 2.03 -12.59
CA VAL A 99 11.23 2.85 -12.07
C VAL A 99 12.52 2.39 -12.75
N ASP A 100 13.21 3.31 -13.41
CA ASP A 100 14.40 3.02 -14.23
C ASP A 100 14.19 1.92 -15.29
N GLY A 101 12.96 1.81 -15.80
CA GLY A 101 12.57 0.81 -16.80
C GLY A 101 12.26 -0.57 -16.20
N VAL A 102 12.17 -0.70 -14.88
CA VAL A 102 11.84 -1.94 -14.18
C VAL A 102 10.42 -1.84 -13.58
N ALA A 103 9.56 -2.80 -13.92
CA ALA A 103 8.22 -2.88 -13.37
C ALA A 103 8.24 -3.42 -11.93
N PRO A 104 7.38 -2.91 -11.02
CA PRO A 104 7.29 -3.44 -9.66
C PRO A 104 6.63 -4.84 -9.66
N SER A 105 7.32 -5.81 -9.09
CA SER A 105 6.81 -7.17 -8.87
C SER A 105 7.56 -7.83 -7.71
N VAL A 106 7.01 -8.93 -7.20
CA VAL A 106 7.71 -9.74 -6.17
C VAL A 106 9.08 -10.19 -6.68
N ASP A 107 9.17 -10.61 -7.94
CA ASP A 107 10.41 -11.11 -8.54
C ASP A 107 11.47 -10.00 -8.65
N THR A 108 11.10 -8.81 -9.18
CA THR A 108 12.03 -7.68 -9.35
C THR A 108 12.44 -7.03 -8.03
N VAL A 109 11.63 -7.16 -6.98
CA VAL A 109 12.01 -6.79 -5.61
C VAL A 109 12.95 -7.84 -5.02
N ALA A 110 12.68 -9.14 -5.22
CA ALA A 110 13.47 -10.24 -4.68
C ALA A 110 14.88 -10.31 -5.28
N ASP A 111 15.03 -10.05 -6.58
CA ASP A 111 16.32 -10.04 -7.27
C ASP A 111 17.08 -8.70 -7.16
N GLY A 112 16.45 -7.68 -6.54
CA GLY A 112 17.03 -6.37 -6.31
C GLY A 112 17.07 -5.45 -7.53
N SER A 113 16.44 -5.81 -8.65
CA SER A 113 16.39 -4.97 -9.85
C SER A 113 15.46 -3.77 -9.70
N TYR A 114 14.42 -3.87 -8.85
CA TYR A 114 13.54 -2.75 -8.53
C TYR A 114 14.14 -1.88 -7.42
N SER A 115 14.63 -0.70 -7.78
CA SER A 115 15.51 0.14 -6.95
C SER A 115 14.82 0.76 -5.72
N ILE A 116 13.51 1.01 -5.76
CA ILE A 116 12.77 1.62 -4.64
C ILE A 116 12.08 0.57 -3.77
N SER A 117 12.86 -0.37 -3.24
CA SER A 117 12.39 -1.44 -2.35
C SER A 117 12.99 -1.32 -0.96
N ARG A 118 12.26 -1.76 0.05
CA ARG A 118 12.75 -1.83 1.43
C ARG A 118 12.07 -2.96 2.20
N PRO A 119 12.70 -3.49 3.27
CA PRO A 119 12.07 -4.47 4.14
C PRO A 119 10.98 -3.83 5.03
N PHE A 120 9.97 -4.62 5.39
CA PHE A 120 9.18 -4.39 6.59
C PHE A 120 9.91 -5.01 7.78
N ASN A 121 9.97 -4.29 8.88
CA ASN A 121 10.64 -4.74 10.08
C ASN A 121 9.61 -5.14 11.14
N LEU A 122 9.85 -6.26 11.81
CA LEU A 122 9.19 -6.62 13.05
C LEU A 122 10.01 -6.01 14.20
N VAL A 123 9.36 -5.21 15.03
CA VAL A 123 10.00 -4.58 16.20
C VAL A 123 9.37 -5.09 17.49
N THR A 124 10.20 -5.27 18.50
CA THR A 124 9.81 -5.68 19.84
C THR A 124 10.41 -4.69 20.84
N ARG A 125 9.91 -4.69 22.08
CA ARG A 125 10.43 -3.81 23.10
C ARG A 125 11.85 -4.24 23.50
N ASP A 126 12.77 -3.29 23.50
CA ASP A 126 14.15 -3.54 23.92
C ASP A 126 14.24 -3.92 25.41
N GLY A 127 15.06 -4.92 25.71
CA GLY A 127 15.30 -5.41 27.08
C GLY A 127 14.15 -6.25 27.68
N GLU A 128 13.05 -6.48 26.94
CA GLU A 128 11.96 -7.34 27.40
C GLU A 128 11.81 -8.58 26.49
N ALA A 129 11.66 -9.75 27.12
CA ALA A 129 11.35 -10.97 26.38
C ALA A 129 9.89 -10.91 25.87
N LEU A 130 9.64 -11.42 24.66
CA LEU A 130 8.30 -11.67 24.19
C LEU A 130 7.60 -12.70 25.09
N SER A 131 6.28 -12.60 25.20
CA SER A 131 5.49 -13.71 25.75
C SER A 131 5.63 -14.95 24.85
N ASP A 132 5.41 -16.14 25.41
CA ASP A 132 5.50 -17.38 24.62
C ASP A 132 4.60 -17.35 23.38
N ALA A 133 3.39 -16.78 23.50
CA ALA A 133 2.46 -16.62 22.39
C ALA A 133 2.99 -15.65 21.31
N ALA A 134 3.58 -14.53 21.73
CA ALA A 134 4.14 -13.54 20.79
C ALA A 134 5.39 -14.09 20.11
N GLN A 135 6.24 -14.84 20.83
CA GLN A 135 7.42 -15.50 20.28
C GLN A 135 7.03 -16.58 19.28
N ASP A 136 5.98 -17.36 19.56
CA ASP A 136 5.51 -18.42 18.66
C ASP A 136 5.01 -17.83 17.34
N PHE A 137 4.19 -16.77 17.40
CA PHE A 137 3.70 -16.08 16.21
C PHE A 137 4.83 -15.38 15.44
N PHE A 138 5.80 -14.77 16.14
CA PHE A 138 6.99 -14.20 15.52
C PHE A 138 7.79 -15.27 14.74
N ASN A 139 8.02 -16.43 15.37
CA ASN A 139 8.73 -17.54 14.73
C ASN A 139 7.99 -18.04 13.47
N TYR A 140 6.65 -18.09 13.52
CA TYR A 140 5.85 -18.43 12.34
C TYR A 140 6.05 -17.42 11.22
N ILE A 141 5.94 -16.11 11.48
CA ILE A 141 6.13 -15.07 10.47
C ILE A 141 7.52 -15.17 9.81
N MET A 142 8.55 -15.46 10.60
CA MET A 142 9.93 -15.56 10.17
C MET A 142 10.32 -16.94 9.62
N SER A 143 9.35 -17.82 9.36
CA SER A 143 9.59 -19.18 8.86
C SER A 143 9.34 -19.32 7.37
N THR A 144 9.81 -20.43 6.79
CA THR A 144 9.48 -20.83 5.42
C THR A 144 8.00 -21.21 5.27
N ASP A 145 7.32 -21.59 6.36
CA ASP A 145 5.90 -21.97 6.35
C ASP A 145 4.98 -20.75 6.10
N ALA A 146 5.44 -19.54 6.44
CA ALA A 146 4.73 -18.30 6.14
C ALA A 146 5.01 -17.77 4.72
N ALA A 147 6.00 -18.32 4.00
CA ALA A 147 6.49 -17.75 2.74
C ALA A 147 5.41 -17.68 1.66
N ASP A 148 4.59 -18.71 1.53
CA ASP A 148 3.50 -18.76 0.54
C ASP A 148 2.44 -17.67 0.82
N VAL A 149 2.12 -17.43 2.09
CA VAL A 149 1.17 -16.38 2.49
C VAL A 149 1.74 -15.01 2.16
N ILE A 150 3.00 -14.75 2.52
CA ILE A 150 3.70 -13.49 2.28
C ILE A 150 3.79 -13.20 0.77
N SER A 151 4.17 -14.21 -0.02
CA SER A 151 4.33 -14.06 -1.48
C SER A 151 3.01 -13.82 -2.20
N LYS A 152 1.92 -14.48 -1.78
CA LYS A 152 0.57 -14.26 -2.34
C LYS A 152 0.05 -12.85 -2.08
N GLU A 153 0.46 -12.23 -1.00
CA GLU A 153 0.13 -10.84 -0.67
C GLU A 153 1.09 -9.83 -1.34
N GLY A 154 1.98 -10.28 -2.23
CA GLY A 154 2.86 -9.41 -3.01
C GLY A 154 4.12 -8.95 -2.28
N TYR A 155 4.60 -9.70 -1.29
CA TYR A 155 5.82 -9.40 -0.55
C TYR A 155 6.86 -10.52 -0.68
N VAL A 156 8.11 -10.19 -0.36
CA VAL A 156 9.23 -11.15 -0.38
C VAL A 156 9.45 -11.70 1.03
N ALA A 157 9.28 -13.00 1.19
CA ALA A 157 9.53 -13.68 2.46
C ALA A 157 11.04 -13.75 2.76
N GLN A 158 11.41 -13.60 4.03
CA GLN A 158 12.78 -13.67 4.52
C GLN A 158 13.07 -14.91 5.37
N GLY A 159 12.06 -15.75 5.61
CA GLY A 159 12.18 -16.96 6.41
C GLY A 159 13.10 -18.00 5.78
N THR A 160 13.98 -18.61 6.58
CA THR A 160 14.96 -19.62 6.14
C THR A 160 14.77 -20.97 6.82
N GLU A 161 14.03 -21.00 7.92
CA GLU A 161 13.82 -22.22 8.72
C GLU A 161 12.35 -22.57 8.81
N SER A 162 12.04 -23.87 8.95
CA SER A 162 10.68 -24.34 9.14
C SER A 162 10.13 -23.92 10.51
N TYR A 163 8.84 -23.61 10.55
CA TYR A 163 8.17 -23.32 11.80
C TYR A 163 7.97 -24.57 12.66
N THR A 164 8.21 -24.41 13.94
CA THR A 164 7.85 -25.38 14.96
C THR A 164 7.21 -24.66 16.13
N SER A 165 5.96 -24.99 16.45
CA SER A 165 5.25 -24.38 17.57
C SER A 165 5.91 -24.72 18.90
N ASN A 166 5.98 -23.74 19.78
CA ASN A 166 6.38 -23.92 21.18
C ASN A 166 5.22 -24.39 22.09
N GLY A 167 4.03 -24.60 21.52
CA GLY A 167 2.81 -25.00 22.25
C GLY A 167 2.17 -23.87 23.05
N ALA A 168 2.49 -22.63 22.73
CA ALA A 168 1.99 -21.44 23.43
C ALA A 168 0.46 -21.33 23.34
N LYS A 169 -0.10 -20.65 24.36
CA LYS A 169 -1.50 -20.26 24.46
C LYS A 169 -1.61 -18.82 24.89
N GLY A 170 -2.70 -18.17 24.52
CA GLY A 170 -2.99 -16.81 24.99
C GLY A 170 -3.28 -15.83 23.86
N SER A 171 -2.85 -14.58 24.01
CA SER A 171 -3.14 -13.52 23.05
C SER A 171 -1.91 -12.72 22.70
N VAL A 172 -1.88 -12.25 21.43
CA VAL A 172 -0.85 -11.39 20.88
C VAL A 172 -1.53 -10.17 20.26
N VAL A 173 -1.00 -8.99 20.51
CA VAL A 173 -1.40 -7.76 19.79
C VAL A 173 -0.26 -7.37 18.86
N VAL A 174 -0.59 -7.18 17.58
CA VAL A 174 0.34 -6.70 16.56
C VAL A 174 -0.20 -5.40 16.00
N ALA A 175 0.57 -4.34 16.09
CA ALA A 175 0.21 -3.04 15.54
C ALA A 175 1.15 -2.68 14.37
N GLY A 176 0.61 -2.04 13.35
CA GLY A 176 1.41 -1.62 12.20
C GLY A 176 0.67 -0.75 11.21
N SER A 177 1.39 -0.26 10.21
CA SER A 177 0.85 0.65 9.20
C SER A 177 -0.22 0.00 8.32
N SER A 178 -1.03 0.83 7.66
CA SER A 178 -2.03 0.37 6.68
C SER A 178 -1.44 -0.45 5.53
N SER A 179 -0.14 -0.30 5.26
CA SER A 179 0.56 -1.05 4.21
C SER A 179 0.89 -2.48 4.60
N VAL A 180 1.11 -2.77 5.90
CA VAL A 180 1.45 -4.12 6.38
C VAL A 180 0.24 -4.87 6.94
N THR A 181 -0.83 -4.14 7.30
CA THR A 181 -2.05 -4.72 7.88
C THR A 181 -2.66 -5.85 7.04
N PRO A 182 -2.76 -5.76 5.69
CA PRO A 182 -3.31 -6.85 4.87
C PRO A 182 -2.54 -8.16 5.01
N VAL A 183 -1.22 -8.14 4.82
CA VAL A 183 -0.39 -9.35 4.93
C VAL A 183 -0.41 -9.91 6.36
N MET A 184 -0.37 -9.05 7.37
CA MET A 184 -0.43 -9.47 8.77
C MET A 184 -1.78 -10.15 9.11
N THR A 185 -2.88 -9.68 8.50
CA THR A 185 -4.19 -10.32 8.65
C THR A 185 -4.20 -11.73 8.05
N LYS A 186 -3.58 -11.92 6.87
CA LYS A 186 -3.46 -13.23 6.25
C LYS A 186 -2.56 -14.18 7.02
N LEU A 187 -1.46 -13.66 7.56
CA LEU A 187 -0.58 -14.43 8.45
C LEU A 187 -1.29 -14.88 9.73
N LYS A 188 -2.08 -13.98 10.34
CA LYS A 188 -2.94 -14.32 11.47
C LYS A 188 -3.94 -15.44 11.13
N GLU A 189 -4.62 -15.34 9.98
CA GLU A 189 -5.59 -16.34 9.52
C GLU A 189 -4.91 -17.71 9.36
N ALA A 190 -3.80 -17.77 8.63
CA ALA A 190 -3.06 -19.01 8.41
C ALA A 190 -2.45 -19.59 9.70
N TYR A 191 -1.97 -18.73 10.60
CA TYR A 191 -1.45 -19.15 11.89
C TYR A 191 -2.52 -19.75 12.81
N ALA A 192 -3.76 -19.22 12.78
CA ALA A 192 -4.86 -19.74 13.59
C ALA A 192 -5.24 -21.19 13.23
N ASP A 193 -5.00 -21.61 11.98
CA ASP A 193 -5.18 -23.00 11.54
C ASP A 193 -4.09 -23.92 12.13
N ILE A 194 -2.91 -23.39 12.42
CA ILE A 194 -1.77 -24.14 12.95
C ILE A 194 -1.78 -24.16 14.49
N ASN A 195 -2.05 -23.02 15.12
CA ASN A 195 -2.10 -22.88 16.58
C ASN A 195 -3.37 -22.13 17.01
N PRO A 196 -4.52 -22.84 17.14
CA PRO A 196 -5.81 -22.23 17.52
C PRO A 196 -5.86 -21.77 18.99
N ASP A 197 -4.90 -22.15 19.81
CA ASP A 197 -4.83 -21.76 21.24
C ASP A 197 -4.24 -20.34 21.42
N VAL A 198 -3.72 -19.72 20.36
CA VAL A 198 -3.22 -18.33 20.35
C VAL A 198 -4.16 -17.43 19.54
N SER A 199 -4.67 -16.39 20.20
CA SER A 199 -5.47 -15.34 19.54
C SER A 199 -4.59 -14.18 19.13
N VAL A 200 -4.53 -13.84 17.85
CA VAL A 200 -3.79 -12.67 17.34
C VAL A 200 -4.77 -11.54 17.04
N ASP A 201 -4.54 -10.36 17.62
CA ASP A 201 -5.25 -9.11 17.31
C ASP A 201 -4.36 -8.21 16.45
N VAL A 202 -4.81 -7.87 15.24
CA VAL A 202 -4.07 -7.00 14.31
C VAL A 202 -4.68 -5.61 14.31
N GLN A 203 -3.90 -4.63 14.71
CA GLN A 203 -4.30 -3.23 14.84
C GLN A 203 -3.56 -2.36 13.82
N GLN A 204 -4.31 -1.52 13.10
CA GLN A 204 -3.70 -0.53 12.25
C GLN A 204 -3.31 0.70 13.07
N SER A 205 -2.04 1.11 12.96
CA SER A 205 -1.50 2.35 13.51
C SER A 205 -0.63 3.04 12.49
N ASP A 206 -0.15 4.25 12.78
CA ASP A 206 0.97 4.83 12.03
C ASP A 206 2.32 4.26 12.53
N SER A 207 3.41 4.57 11.82
CA SER A 207 4.74 4.01 12.12
C SER A 207 5.50 4.78 13.21
N THR A 208 4.90 5.81 13.77
CA THR A 208 5.52 6.70 14.78
C THR A 208 4.84 6.64 16.15
N THR A 209 3.83 5.81 16.29
CA THR A 209 3.08 5.63 17.57
C THR A 209 3.69 4.55 18.43
#